data_49a81409f38381f36bc3d93956296c7e
#
_entry.id   49a81409f38381f36bc3d93956296c7e
#
_cell.length_a   1.000
_cell.length_b   1.000
_cell.length_c   1.000
_cell.angle_alpha   90.00
_cell.angle_beta   90.00
_cell.angle_gamma   90.00
#
_symmetry.space_group_name_H-M   'P 1'
#
loop_
_entity.id
_entity.type
_entity.pdbx_description
1 polymer ?
#
loop_
_entity_poly.entity_id
_entity_poly.type
_entity_poly.pdbx_seq_one_letter_code
_entity_poly.pdbx_strand_id
1 'polypeptide(L)'
;MAKDIFKEREVYLEEVYYRKKQFELLEKLKSVFQKKIDKESIRKATGVTNEQLLDRLVDMQLNGELMAVFQLYPLIELAWADWDLTEREAKAVLAAGEKQGIRPGTRAYQMLEDRLHKGPDPEARKIWFLYAEELKKVLSPRELETFRNDLLERARGIVAGTGHLERLVLNVGGERKILKAIEQALTP
;
A
#
# COMPACT_ATOMS: atom_id res chain seq x y z
N MET A 1 46.20 4.73 -42.59
CA MET A 1 45.38 5.84 -42.04
C MET A 1 43.87 5.55 -42.03
N ALA A 2 43.17 5.36 -43.16
CA ALA A 2 41.70 5.15 -43.09
C ALA A 2 41.31 3.83 -42.40
N LYS A 3 42.05 2.75 -42.55
CA LYS A 3 41.80 1.44 -41.93
C LYS A 3 41.95 1.43 -40.41
N ASP A 4 42.80 2.30 -39.85
CA ASP A 4 43.01 2.42 -38.41
C ASP A 4 41.87 3.18 -37.73
N ILE A 5 41.33 4.22 -38.37
CA ILE A 5 40.18 5.01 -37.87
C ILE A 5 38.90 4.16 -37.77
N PHE A 6 38.67 3.26 -38.73
CA PHE A 6 37.50 2.35 -38.67
C PHE A 6 37.65 1.33 -37.54
N LYS A 7 38.85 0.82 -37.29
CA LYS A 7 39.13 -0.15 -36.23
C LYS A 7 38.99 0.50 -34.84
N GLU A 8 39.51 1.71 -34.66
CA GLU A 8 39.35 2.48 -33.43
C GLU A 8 37.86 2.79 -33.13
N ARG A 9 37.08 3.12 -34.17
CA ARG A 9 35.66 3.37 -34.04
C ARG A 9 34.90 2.10 -33.67
N GLU A 10 35.26 0.95 -34.22
CA GLU A 10 34.66 -0.36 -33.92
C GLU A 10 34.91 -0.73 -32.45
N VAL A 11 36.13 -0.62 -31.97
CA VAL A 11 36.53 -0.86 -30.58
C VAL A 11 35.76 0.08 -29.63
N TYR A 12 35.66 1.36 -29.98
CA TYR A 12 34.94 2.33 -29.18
C TYR A 12 33.43 2.00 -29.06
N LEU A 13 32.81 1.57 -30.17
CA LEU A 13 31.39 1.17 -30.18
C LEU A 13 31.14 -0.11 -29.36
N GLU A 14 32.07 -1.06 -29.42
CA GLU A 14 32.05 -2.26 -28.59
C GLU A 14 32.16 -1.91 -27.11
N GLU A 15 33.08 -1.04 -26.72
CA GLU A 15 33.24 -0.62 -25.33
C GLU A 15 31.99 0.10 -24.78
N VAL A 16 31.40 0.98 -25.61
CA VAL A 16 30.15 1.67 -25.23
C VAL A 16 29.02 0.69 -25.06
N TYR A 17 28.90 -0.31 -25.96
CA TYR A 17 27.89 -1.35 -25.88
C TYR A 17 28.06 -2.23 -24.63
N TYR A 18 29.29 -2.66 -24.33
CA TYR A 18 29.56 -3.46 -23.13
C TYR A 18 29.30 -2.69 -21.84
N ARG A 19 29.70 -1.42 -21.76
CA ARG A 19 29.39 -0.56 -20.60
C ARG A 19 27.89 -0.40 -20.38
N LYS A 20 27.13 -0.19 -21.46
CA LYS A 20 25.68 -0.10 -21.38
C LYS A 20 25.08 -1.41 -20.87
N LYS A 21 25.48 -2.55 -21.39
CA LYS A 21 25.02 -3.86 -20.91
C LYS A 21 25.38 -4.13 -19.46
N GLN A 22 26.59 -3.79 -19.04
CA GLN A 22 27.00 -3.92 -17.64
C GLN A 22 26.14 -3.04 -16.72
N PHE A 23 25.87 -1.80 -17.13
CA PHE A 23 25.02 -0.90 -16.37
C PHE A 23 23.59 -1.45 -16.24
N GLU A 24 22.99 -1.90 -17.34
CA GLU A 24 21.65 -2.53 -17.34
C GLU A 24 21.59 -3.77 -16.42
N LEU A 25 22.63 -4.59 -16.45
CA LEU A 25 22.72 -5.76 -15.58
C LEU A 25 22.84 -5.37 -14.11
N LEU A 26 23.64 -4.37 -13.77
CA LEU A 26 23.78 -3.85 -12.41
C LEU A 26 22.46 -3.28 -11.89
N GLU A 27 21.73 -2.53 -12.71
CA GLU A 27 20.42 -1.99 -12.32
C GLU A 27 19.38 -3.12 -12.09
N LYS A 28 19.38 -4.15 -12.94
CA LYS A 28 18.54 -5.34 -12.71
C LYS A 28 18.90 -6.06 -11.42
N LEU A 29 20.18 -6.24 -11.13
CA LEU A 29 20.61 -6.86 -9.89
C LEU A 29 20.21 -6.04 -8.67
N LYS A 30 20.42 -4.72 -8.70
CA LYS A 30 19.97 -3.83 -7.62
C LYS A 30 18.47 -3.95 -7.38
N SER A 31 17.66 -3.93 -8.45
CA SER A 31 16.21 -4.06 -8.33
C SER A 31 15.78 -5.39 -7.70
N VAL A 32 16.42 -6.50 -8.08
CA VAL A 32 16.15 -7.82 -7.49
C VAL A 32 16.55 -7.88 -6.02
N PHE A 33 17.70 -7.32 -5.66
CA PHE A 33 18.12 -7.23 -4.26
C PHE A 33 17.17 -6.35 -3.43
N GLN A 34 16.74 -5.20 -3.96
CA GLN A 34 15.80 -4.32 -3.28
C GLN A 34 14.47 -5.02 -3.03
N LYS A 35 13.91 -5.69 -4.04
CA LYS A 35 12.68 -6.49 -3.87
C LYS A 35 12.81 -7.55 -2.77
N LYS A 36 13.96 -8.20 -2.66
CA LYS A 36 14.22 -9.18 -1.60
C LYS A 36 14.22 -8.54 -0.21
N ILE A 37 14.87 -7.37 -0.08
CA ILE A 37 14.91 -6.59 1.17
C ILE A 37 13.50 -6.14 1.56
N ASP A 38 12.73 -5.63 0.60
CA ASP A 38 11.37 -5.15 0.85
C ASP A 38 10.45 -6.29 1.27
N LYS A 39 10.49 -7.46 0.61
CA LYS A 39 9.75 -8.65 1.04
C LYS A 39 10.07 -9.05 2.48
N GLU A 40 11.36 -9.11 2.82
CA GLU A 40 11.77 -9.48 4.16
C GLU A 40 11.34 -8.46 5.22
N SER A 41 11.36 -7.17 4.87
CA SER A 41 10.87 -6.12 5.75
C SER A 41 9.35 -6.20 5.99
N ILE A 42 8.57 -6.52 4.94
CA ILE A 42 7.13 -6.76 5.05
C ILE A 42 6.87 -8.00 5.93
N ARG A 43 7.59 -9.10 5.68
CA ARG A 43 7.47 -10.33 6.47
C ARG A 43 7.70 -10.08 7.96
N LYS A 44 8.75 -9.31 8.30
CA LYS A 44 9.05 -8.95 9.69
C LYS A 44 8.00 -8.04 10.31
N ALA A 45 7.44 -7.12 9.55
CA ALA A 45 6.44 -6.17 10.05
C ALA A 45 5.05 -6.78 10.23
N THR A 46 4.70 -7.82 9.45
CA THR A 46 3.33 -8.34 9.37
C THR A 46 3.20 -9.82 9.74
N GLY A 47 4.30 -10.58 9.74
CA GLY A 47 4.28 -12.03 9.88
C GLY A 47 3.82 -12.79 8.63
N VAL A 48 3.38 -12.10 7.57
CA VAL A 48 2.92 -12.73 6.32
C VAL A 48 4.07 -13.46 5.64
N THR A 49 3.84 -14.71 5.24
CA THR A 49 4.82 -15.58 4.57
C THR A 49 4.43 -15.98 3.15
N ASN A 50 3.24 -15.65 2.71
CA ASN A 50 2.76 -15.97 1.36
C ASN A 50 3.56 -15.21 0.30
N GLU A 51 4.40 -15.92 -0.47
CA GLU A 51 5.31 -15.33 -1.45
C GLU A 51 4.58 -14.56 -2.56
N GLN A 52 3.44 -15.08 -3.03
CA GLN A 52 2.68 -14.41 -4.09
C GLN A 52 2.09 -13.08 -3.60
N LEU A 53 1.63 -13.03 -2.35
CA LEU A 53 1.16 -11.77 -1.75
C LEU A 53 2.32 -10.80 -1.53
N LEU A 54 3.46 -11.28 -1.01
CA LEU A 54 4.65 -10.46 -0.82
C LEU A 54 5.13 -9.84 -2.15
N ASP A 55 5.11 -10.59 -3.25
CA ASP A 55 5.44 -10.06 -4.58
C ASP A 55 4.50 -8.91 -4.98
N ARG A 56 3.20 -9.09 -4.81
CA ARG A 56 2.20 -8.04 -5.12
C ARG A 56 2.37 -6.79 -4.27
N LEU A 57 2.65 -6.95 -2.97
CA LEU A 57 2.89 -5.83 -2.06
C LEU A 57 4.14 -5.04 -2.47
N VAL A 58 5.22 -5.73 -2.83
CA VAL A 58 6.46 -5.09 -3.31
C VAL A 58 6.24 -4.42 -4.68
N ASP A 59 5.47 -5.01 -5.58
CA ASP A 59 5.13 -4.40 -6.88
C ASP A 59 4.28 -3.12 -6.71
N MET A 60 3.53 -3.00 -5.60
CA MET A 60 2.89 -1.75 -5.17
C MET A 60 3.86 -0.76 -4.49
N GLN A 61 5.16 -1.02 -4.51
CA GLN A 61 6.20 -0.22 -3.88
C GLN A 61 6.09 -0.15 -2.35
N LEU A 62 5.50 -1.17 -1.73
CA LEU A 62 5.41 -1.30 -0.28
C LEU A 62 6.67 -1.97 0.27
N ASN A 63 6.98 -1.62 1.49
CA ASN A 63 7.96 -2.25 2.37
C ASN A 63 7.39 -2.31 3.79
N GLY A 64 8.13 -2.83 4.75
CA GLY A 64 7.64 -2.98 6.12
C GLY A 64 7.18 -1.67 6.78
N GLU A 65 7.85 -0.56 6.51
CA GLU A 65 7.46 0.77 7.02
C GLU A 65 6.13 1.25 6.42
N LEU A 66 5.92 1.01 5.13
CA LEU A 66 4.73 1.45 4.40
C LEU A 66 3.51 0.56 4.60
N MET A 67 3.68 -0.62 5.24
CA MET A 67 2.54 -1.50 5.56
C MET A 67 1.52 -0.83 6.47
N ALA A 68 1.94 0.08 7.36
CA ALA A 68 1.02 0.84 8.18
C ALA A 68 0.03 1.68 7.34
N VAL A 69 0.49 2.25 6.22
CA VAL A 69 -0.36 2.97 5.26
C VAL A 69 -1.32 2.01 4.56
N PHE A 70 -0.79 0.86 4.10
CA PHE A 70 -1.60 -0.13 3.40
C PHE A 70 -2.71 -0.72 4.28
N GLN A 71 -2.46 -0.89 5.56
CA GLN A 71 -3.48 -1.34 6.53
C GLN A 71 -4.67 -0.37 6.63
N LEU A 72 -4.45 0.93 6.39
CA LEU A 72 -5.49 1.96 6.39
C LEU A 72 -6.24 2.08 5.04
N TYR A 73 -5.89 1.28 4.03
CA TYR A 73 -6.50 1.36 2.70
C TYR A 73 -8.04 1.40 2.73
N PRO A 74 -8.76 0.61 3.55
CA PRO A 74 -10.22 0.67 3.62
C PRO A 74 -10.78 2.02 4.10
N LEU A 75 -10.00 2.80 4.85
CA LEU A 75 -10.39 4.15 5.26
C LEU A 75 -10.34 5.13 4.08
N ILE A 76 -9.43 4.91 3.14
CA ILE A 76 -9.38 5.68 1.87
C ILE A 76 -10.63 5.35 1.03
N GLU A 77 -10.99 4.07 0.91
CA GLU A 77 -12.23 3.66 0.22
C GLU A 77 -13.47 4.27 0.87
N LEU A 78 -13.47 4.33 2.21
CA LEU A 78 -14.59 4.90 2.95
C LEU A 78 -14.74 6.40 2.73
N ALA A 79 -13.61 7.14 2.71
CA ALA A 79 -13.60 8.57 2.44
C ALA A 79 -14.04 8.93 1.00
N TRP A 80 -13.97 7.99 0.08
CA TRP A 80 -14.41 8.11 -1.31
C TRP A 80 -15.75 7.40 -1.60
N ALA A 81 -16.50 7.02 -0.58
CA ALA A 81 -17.68 6.16 -0.76
C ALA A 81 -18.79 6.81 -1.60
N ASP A 82 -18.85 8.12 -1.67
CA ASP A 82 -19.77 8.92 -2.49
C ASP A 82 -19.11 9.59 -3.72
N TRP A 83 -17.85 9.20 -4.04
CA TRP A 83 -17.06 9.69 -5.18
C TRP A 83 -16.58 11.14 -5.03
N ASP A 84 -16.71 11.73 -3.85
CA ASP A 84 -16.20 13.06 -3.52
C ASP A 84 -15.42 13.03 -2.21
N LEU A 85 -14.19 13.54 -2.23
CA LEU A 85 -13.34 13.61 -1.04
C LEU A 85 -13.42 15.01 -0.43
N THR A 86 -14.10 15.14 0.68
CA THR A 86 -14.12 16.40 1.42
C THR A 86 -12.83 16.62 2.22
N GLU A 87 -12.47 17.88 2.46
CA GLU A 87 -11.32 18.20 3.35
C GLU A 87 -11.46 17.58 4.75
N ARG A 88 -12.69 17.41 5.22
CA ARG A 88 -12.98 16.85 6.53
C ARG A 88 -12.66 15.35 6.58
N GLU A 89 -13.04 14.62 5.55
CA GLU A 89 -12.70 13.20 5.40
C GLU A 89 -11.20 12.99 5.24
N ALA A 90 -10.56 13.81 4.39
CA ALA A 90 -9.12 13.77 4.23
C ALA A 90 -8.39 13.96 5.57
N LYS A 91 -8.75 15.00 6.33
CA LYS A 91 -8.20 15.26 7.67
C LYS A 91 -8.47 14.10 8.64
N ALA A 92 -9.65 13.47 8.59
CA ALA A 92 -9.98 12.35 9.45
C ALA A 92 -9.15 11.09 9.14
N VAL A 93 -8.90 10.80 7.86
CA VAL A 93 -8.02 9.69 7.45
C VAL A 93 -6.57 9.95 7.86
N LEU A 94 -6.06 11.17 7.65
CA LEU A 94 -4.70 11.55 8.07
C LEU A 94 -4.54 11.45 9.59
N ALA A 95 -5.51 11.94 10.37
CA ALA A 95 -5.52 11.81 11.83
C ALA A 95 -5.57 10.34 12.29
N ALA A 96 -6.27 9.47 11.56
CA ALA A 96 -6.25 8.03 11.82
C ALA A 96 -4.85 7.43 11.56
N GLY A 97 -4.16 7.91 10.52
CA GLY A 97 -2.76 7.56 10.24
C GLY A 97 -1.81 7.99 11.35
N GLU A 98 -1.94 9.22 11.84
CA GLU A 98 -1.11 9.75 12.93
C GLU A 98 -1.29 8.93 14.22
N LYS A 99 -2.52 8.53 14.55
CA LYS A 99 -2.79 7.63 15.69
C LYS A 99 -2.14 6.25 15.52
N GLN A 100 -1.87 5.82 14.31
CA GLN A 100 -1.14 4.57 13.99
C GLN A 100 0.37 4.77 13.93
N GLY A 101 0.86 5.98 14.20
CA GLY A 101 2.28 6.30 14.21
C GLY A 101 2.84 6.80 12.87
N ILE A 102 2.00 7.02 11.87
CA ILE A 102 2.39 7.65 10.60
C ILE A 102 2.55 9.15 10.84
N ARG A 103 3.80 9.62 10.92
CA ARG A 103 4.10 11.01 11.30
C ARG A 103 4.18 11.93 10.09
N PRO A 104 3.68 13.18 10.18
CA PRO A 104 3.88 14.20 9.15
C PRO A 104 5.37 14.34 8.78
N GLY A 105 5.62 14.55 7.48
CA GLY A 105 6.97 14.68 6.93
C GLY A 105 7.70 13.36 6.66
N THR A 106 7.12 12.21 7.01
CA THR A 106 7.67 10.89 6.67
C THR A 106 7.20 10.43 5.29
N ARG A 107 7.95 9.48 4.69
CA ARG A 107 7.54 8.83 3.42
C ARG A 107 6.17 8.14 3.55
N ALA A 108 5.89 7.52 4.70
CA ALA A 108 4.60 6.90 4.96
C ALA A 108 3.45 7.93 4.96
N TYR A 109 3.66 9.11 5.54
CA TYR A 109 2.66 10.18 5.54
C TYR A 109 2.41 10.71 4.12
N GLN A 110 3.47 10.99 3.37
CA GLN A 110 3.37 11.41 1.96
C GLN A 110 2.63 10.38 1.11
N MET A 111 2.92 9.09 1.31
CA MET A 111 2.22 8.01 0.61
C MET A 111 0.73 7.97 0.98
N LEU A 112 0.38 8.18 2.24
CA LEU A 112 -1.03 8.25 2.67
C LEU A 112 -1.76 9.42 2.01
N GLU A 113 -1.15 10.62 2.00
CA GLU A 113 -1.69 11.79 1.30
C GLU A 113 -1.88 11.53 -0.19
N ASP A 114 -0.85 11.00 -0.86
CA ASP A 114 -0.90 10.68 -2.30
C ASP A 114 -2.00 9.67 -2.63
N ARG A 115 -2.14 8.61 -1.83
CA ARG A 115 -3.19 7.60 -2.02
C ARG A 115 -4.58 8.18 -1.76
N LEU A 116 -4.70 9.01 -0.76
CA LEU A 116 -5.96 9.68 -0.43
C LEU A 116 -6.41 10.61 -1.57
N HIS A 117 -5.50 11.38 -2.16
CA HIS A 117 -5.81 12.26 -3.30
C HIS A 117 -6.09 11.50 -4.61
N LYS A 118 -5.42 10.36 -4.84
CA LYS A 118 -5.66 9.52 -6.03
C LYS A 118 -6.96 8.73 -5.97
N GLY A 119 -7.49 8.54 -4.77
CA GLY A 119 -8.68 7.74 -4.55
C GLY A 119 -8.44 6.23 -4.54
N PRO A 120 -9.52 5.46 -4.42
CA PRO A 120 -9.44 4.00 -4.32
C PRO A 120 -8.96 3.36 -5.63
N ASP A 121 -8.08 2.37 -5.49
CA ASP A 121 -7.52 1.56 -6.55
C ASP A 121 -8.10 0.13 -6.44
N PRO A 122 -8.83 -0.37 -7.47
CA PRO A 122 -9.42 -1.71 -7.43
C PRO A 122 -8.42 -2.85 -7.23
N GLU A 123 -7.17 -2.69 -7.70
CA GLU A 123 -6.13 -3.69 -7.50
C GLU A 123 -5.60 -3.65 -6.06
N ALA A 124 -5.38 -2.46 -5.50
CA ALA A 124 -5.02 -2.31 -4.09
C ALA A 124 -6.09 -2.92 -3.16
N ARG A 125 -7.37 -2.74 -3.51
CA ARG A 125 -8.50 -3.37 -2.80
C ARG A 125 -8.39 -4.88 -2.78
N LYS A 126 -8.19 -5.51 -3.93
CA LYS A 126 -8.05 -6.98 -4.02
C LYS A 126 -6.88 -7.49 -3.18
N ILE A 127 -5.73 -6.79 -3.25
CA ILE A 127 -4.53 -7.16 -2.50
C ILE A 127 -4.78 -6.98 -1.00
N TRP A 128 -5.53 -5.95 -0.59
CA TRP A 128 -5.90 -5.75 0.81
C TRP A 128 -6.75 -6.91 1.35
N PHE A 129 -7.73 -7.41 0.58
CA PHE A 129 -8.51 -8.58 1.01
C PHE A 129 -7.66 -9.84 1.11
N LEU A 130 -6.71 -10.06 0.19
CA LEU A 130 -5.76 -11.16 0.30
C LEU A 130 -4.86 -11.03 1.54
N TYR A 131 -4.46 -9.81 1.86
CA TYR A 131 -3.71 -9.51 3.07
C TYR A 131 -4.54 -9.80 4.34
N ALA A 132 -5.81 -9.41 4.37
CA ALA A 132 -6.71 -9.71 5.48
C ALA A 132 -6.87 -11.23 5.70
N GLU A 133 -6.97 -12.02 4.63
CA GLU A 133 -7.00 -13.49 4.72
C GLU A 133 -5.68 -14.08 5.27
N GLU A 134 -4.54 -13.52 4.92
CA GLU A 134 -3.26 -13.95 5.48
C GLU A 134 -3.11 -13.54 6.96
N LEU A 135 -3.64 -12.38 7.36
CA LEU A 135 -3.66 -11.98 8.78
C LEU A 135 -4.40 -12.97 9.67
N LYS A 136 -5.49 -13.59 9.19
CA LYS A 136 -6.21 -14.64 9.92
C LYS A 136 -5.36 -15.88 10.23
N LYS A 137 -4.34 -16.15 9.42
CA LYS A 137 -3.42 -17.29 9.63
C LYS A 137 -2.26 -16.96 10.56
N VAL A 138 -1.91 -15.67 10.65
CA VAL A 138 -0.72 -15.19 11.38
C VAL A 138 -1.08 -14.69 12.78
N LEU A 139 -2.20 -13.98 12.89
CA LEU A 139 -2.65 -13.39 14.15
C LEU A 139 -3.47 -14.37 14.98
N SER A 140 -3.32 -14.31 16.29
CA SER A 140 -4.24 -14.97 17.19
C SER A 140 -5.66 -14.36 17.07
N PRO A 141 -6.72 -15.08 17.43
CA PRO A 141 -8.09 -14.56 17.37
C PRO A 141 -8.26 -13.22 18.10
N ARG A 142 -7.58 -13.03 19.23
CA ARG A 142 -7.61 -11.79 20.02
C ARG A 142 -6.90 -10.63 19.32
N GLU A 143 -5.77 -10.88 18.69
CA GLU A 143 -5.03 -9.85 17.93
C GLU A 143 -5.81 -9.43 16.70
N LEU A 144 -6.40 -10.40 15.97
CA LEU A 144 -7.25 -10.14 14.82
C LEU A 144 -8.49 -9.32 15.20
N GLU A 145 -9.13 -9.66 16.32
CA GLU A 145 -10.27 -8.91 16.86
C GLU A 145 -9.88 -7.48 17.24
N THR A 146 -8.74 -7.29 17.89
CA THR A 146 -8.21 -5.97 18.24
C THR A 146 -7.98 -5.15 16.96
N PHE A 147 -7.27 -5.70 15.97
CA PHE A 147 -7.01 -5.04 14.70
C PHE A 147 -8.32 -4.65 13.98
N ARG A 148 -9.28 -5.56 13.91
CA ARG A 148 -10.61 -5.31 13.32
C ARG A 148 -11.33 -4.17 14.03
N ASN A 149 -11.39 -4.22 15.35
CA ASN A 149 -12.12 -3.23 16.16
C ASN A 149 -11.49 -1.84 16.04
N ASP A 150 -10.16 -1.74 16.07
CA ASP A 150 -9.43 -0.50 15.87
C ASP A 150 -9.70 0.11 14.48
N LEU A 151 -9.69 -0.72 13.44
CA LEU A 151 -9.97 -0.26 12.07
C LEU A 151 -11.41 0.21 11.92
N LEU A 152 -12.38 -0.55 12.48
CA LEU A 152 -13.80 -0.18 12.44
C LEU A 152 -14.10 1.07 13.29
N GLU A 153 -13.45 1.26 14.43
CA GLU A 153 -13.59 2.48 15.24
C GLU A 153 -13.15 3.72 14.46
N ARG A 154 -11.98 3.64 13.82
CA ARG A 154 -11.46 4.73 12.95
C ARG A 154 -12.41 4.99 11.78
N ALA A 155 -12.89 3.93 11.14
CA ALA A 155 -13.85 4.03 10.04
C ALA A 155 -15.15 4.74 10.47
N ARG A 156 -15.71 4.37 11.61
CA ARG A 156 -16.89 5.04 12.18
C ARG A 156 -16.61 6.51 12.53
N GLY A 157 -15.39 6.81 13.01
CA GLY A 157 -14.96 8.18 13.30
C GLY A 157 -14.95 9.07 12.05
N ILE A 158 -14.53 8.53 10.90
CA ILE A 158 -14.58 9.24 9.60
C ILE A 158 -16.04 9.55 9.24
N VAL A 159 -16.90 8.54 9.23
CA VAL A 159 -18.31 8.70 8.87
C VAL A 159 -19.05 9.66 9.84
N ALA A 160 -18.80 9.55 11.15
CA ALA A 160 -19.40 10.47 12.13
C ALA A 160 -18.93 11.91 11.92
N GLY A 161 -17.68 12.08 11.54
CA GLY A 161 -17.09 13.37 11.23
C GLY A 161 -17.71 14.07 10.02
N THR A 162 -18.30 13.33 9.07
CA THR A 162 -18.86 13.87 7.83
C THR A 162 -20.33 14.32 7.92
N GLY A 163 -21.00 14.05 9.05
CA GLY A 163 -22.44 14.32 9.20
C GLY A 163 -23.34 13.27 8.55
N HIS A 164 -22.77 12.22 7.98
CA HIS A 164 -23.50 11.13 7.30
C HIS A 164 -23.96 9.99 8.23
N LEU A 165 -23.97 10.22 9.54
CA LEU A 165 -24.47 9.26 10.54
C LEU A 165 -25.88 8.76 10.22
N GLU A 166 -26.74 9.62 9.67
CA GLU A 166 -28.10 9.26 9.25
C GLU A 166 -28.09 8.23 8.11
N ARG A 167 -27.12 8.29 7.19
CA ARG A 167 -26.96 7.32 6.10
C ARG A 167 -26.56 5.93 6.61
N LEU A 168 -25.75 5.85 7.65
CA LEU A 168 -25.43 4.58 8.33
C LEU A 168 -26.68 3.94 8.97
N VAL A 169 -27.51 4.75 9.61
CA VAL A 169 -28.75 4.31 10.27
C VAL A 169 -29.80 3.88 9.24
N LEU A 170 -29.92 4.62 8.13
CA LEU A 170 -30.91 4.35 7.08
C LEU A 170 -30.53 3.20 6.13
N ASN A 171 -29.40 2.53 6.36
CA ASN A 171 -28.96 1.39 5.53
C ASN A 171 -28.68 1.74 4.04
N VAL A 172 -28.48 3.00 3.73
CA VAL A 172 -28.31 3.55 2.37
C VAL A 172 -26.93 4.18 2.26
N GLY A 173 -26.10 3.66 1.35
CA GLY A 173 -24.81 4.28 1.02
C GLY A 173 -23.66 3.31 0.81
N GLY A 174 -22.61 3.79 0.16
CA GLY A 174 -21.35 3.06 -0.09
C GLY A 174 -20.63 2.70 1.20
N GLU A 175 -20.66 3.59 2.19
CA GLU A 175 -19.96 3.50 3.48
C GLU A 175 -20.30 2.21 4.24
N ARG A 176 -21.60 1.87 4.30
CA ARG A 176 -22.02 0.65 4.99
C ARG A 176 -21.54 -0.62 4.31
N LYS A 177 -21.51 -0.64 2.98
CA LYS A 177 -20.97 -1.78 2.23
C LYS A 177 -19.48 -1.98 2.53
N ILE A 178 -18.73 -0.88 2.62
CA ILE A 178 -17.31 -0.91 2.94
C ILE A 178 -17.09 -1.37 4.37
N LEU A 179 -17.82 -0.81 5.36
CA LEU A 179 -17.73 -1.24 6.75
C LEU A 179 -18.04 -2.73 6.93
N LYS A 180 -19.11 -3.21 6.29
CA LYS A 180 -19.46 -4.63 6.31
C LYS A 180 -18.41 -5.51 5.66
N ALA A 181 -17.81 -5.06 4.55
CA ALA A 181 -16.74 -5.78 3.87
C ALA A 181 -15.47 -5.88 4.75
N ILE A 182 -15.09 -4.81 5.46
CA ILE A 182 -13.99 -4.81 6.44
C ILE A 182 -14.29 -5.82 7.55
N GLU A 183 -15.47 -5.74 8.13
CA GLU A 183 -15.90 -6.63 9.22
C GLU A 183 -15.83 -8.10 8.79
N GLN A 184 -16.40 -8.44 7.63
CA GLN A 184 -16.39 -9.80 7.09
C GLN A 184 -14.97 -10.29 6.77
N ALA A 185 -14.12 -9.43 6.17
CA ALA A 185 -12.76 -9.78 5.81
C ALA A 185 -11.89 -10.13 7.03
N LEU A 186 -12.15 -9.50 8.18
CA LEU A 186 -11.38 -9.68 9.43
C LEU A 186 -12.15 -10.50 10.49
N THR A 187 -13.23 -11.14 10.12
CA THR A 187 -13.88 -12.14 10.99
C THR A 187 -13.17 -13.49 10.82
N PRO A 188 -12.83 -14.19 11.92
CA PRO A 188 -12.18 -15.50 11.90
C PRO A 188 -12.92 -16.54 11.08
#